data_6043c4244d7e904663569aad581b219d
#
_entry.id   6043c4244d7e904663569aad581b219d
#
_cell.length_a   1.000
_cell.length_b   1.000
_cell.length_c   1.000
_cell.angle_alpha   90.00
_cell.angle_beta   90.00
_cell.angle_gamma   90.00
#
_symmetry.space_group_name_H-M   'P 1'
#
loop_
_entity.id
_entity.type
_entity.pdbx_description
1 polymer ?
#
loop_
_entity_poly.entity_id
_entity_poly.type
_entity_poly.pdbx_seq_one_letter_code
_entity_poly.pdbx_strand_id
1 'polypeptide(L)'
;MLEALRTEVLEANLEVVRRGLVIYTFGNASGLAREQGLVVIKPSGVPYDKMTPAEMVITDLEGRVVEGNLRPSSDLATHVALYGAFPSIGGIVHTHSPHATAWAQAHREIPCFGTTHADYFHGPVPVTRHLTAEEIDSDYEGNTGVAIVELMQGREPLAVPGVLVAGHAPFCWGRTAADAAHVAVVLEQLAAMALETIAINPDAKPISDAQLNKHYFRKHGPKATYGQS
;
A
#
# COMPACT_ATOMS: atom_id res chain seq x y z
N MET A 1 -23.95 -4.17 7.15
CA MET A 1 -23.78 -3.28 5.96
C MET A 1 -22.55 -3.72 5.15
N LEU A 2 -22.45 -3.36 3.87
CA LEU A 2 -21.28 -3.52 2.99
C LEU A 2 -20.74 -4.97 2.90
N GLU A 3 -21.58 -5.98 2.83
CA GLU A 3 -21.18 -7.40 2.83
C GLU A 3 -20.17 -7.75 1.73
N ALA A 4 -20.38 -7.23 0.51
CA ALA A 4 -19.45 -7.45 -0.61
C ALA A 4 -18.08 -6.85 -0.32
N LEU A 5 -18.02 -5.60 0.20
CA LEU A 5 -16.77 -4.94 0.55
C LEU A 5 -16.07 -5.61 1.74
N ARG A 6 -16.84 -6.08 2.76
CA ARG A 6 -16.26 -6.87 3.86
C ARG A 6 -15.57 -8.14 3.36
N THR A 7 -16.21 -8.84 2.42
CA THR A 7 -15.64 -10.04 1.80
C THR A 7 -14.39 -9.70 0.99
N GLU A 8 -14.42 -8.64 0.20
CA GLU A 8 -13.26 -8.19 -0.58
C GLU A 8 -12.08 -7.81 0.33
N VAL A 9 -12.34 -7.05 1.39
CA VAL A 9 -11.30 -6.64 2.35
C VAL A 9 -10.72 -7.85 3.09
N LEU A 10 -11.57 -8.81 3.49
CA LEU A 10 -11.09 -10.06 4.08
C LEU A 10 -10.17 -10.81 3.11
N GLU A 11 -10.59 -10.99 1.85
CA GLU A 11 -9.80 -11.69 0.84
C GLU A 11 -8.45 -10.98 0.57
N ALA A 12 -8.42 -9.64 0.54
CA ALA A 12 -7.18 -8.88 0.42
C ALA A 12 -6.25 -9.13 1.62
N ASN A 13 -6.78 -9.19 2.84
CA ASN A 13 -6.04 -9.54 4.04
C ASN A 13 -5.50 -10.99 3.99
N LEU A 14 -6.30 -11.94 3.52
CA LEU A 14 -5.87 -13.33 3.36
C LEU A 14 -4.86 -13.51 2.21
N GLU A 15 -4.95 -12.71 1.16
CA GLU A 15 -3.99 -12.75 0.05
C GLU A 15 -2.58 -12.38 0.52
N VAL A 16 -2.41 -11.32 1.31
CA VAL A 16 -1.08 -10.95 1.83
C VAL A 16 -0.49 -12.03 2.75
N VAL A 17 -1.34 -12.80 3.45
CA VAL A 17 -0.90 -14.00 4.20
C VAL A 17 -0.45 -15.10 3.25
N ARG A 18 -1.29 -15.46 2.26
CA ARG A 18 -0.98 -16.52 1.28
C ARG A 18 0.32 -16.25 0.53
N ARG A 19 0.66 -14.97 0.33
CA ARG A 19 1.90 -14.54 -0.33
C ARG A 19 3.10 -14.37 0.62
N GLY A 20 2.92 -14.64 1.90
CA GLY A 20 4.02 -14.57 2.87
C GLY A 20 4.49 -13.15 3.21
N LEU A 21 3.63 -12.14 3.02
CA LEU A 21 3.96 -10.74 3.29
C LEU A 21 3.76 -10.34 4.75
N VAL A 22 3.11 -11.18 5.55
CA VAL A 22 2.77 -10.89 6.94
C VAL A 22 3.15 -12.04 7.86
N ILE A 23 3.45 -11.70 9.12
CA ILE A 23 3.74 -12.62 10.21
C ILE A 23 2.73 -12.36 11.33
N TYR A 24 2.17 -13.39 11.91
CA TYR A 24 1.18 -13.30 12.99
C TYR A 24 -0.01 -12.43 12.61
N THR A 25 -0.19 -11.31 13.30
CA THR A 25 -1.29 -10.35 13.09
C THR A 25 -0.83 -9.03 12.45
N PHE A 26 0.45 -8.96 12.05
CA PHE A 26 1.03 -7.75 11.44
C PHE A 26 0.39 -7.45 10.10
N GLY A 27 0.37 -6.16 9.74
CA GLY A 27 -0.24 -5.71 8.51
C GLY A 27 -1.75 -5.71 8.52
N ASN A 28 -2.32 -5.11 7.52
CA ASN A 28 -3.77 -4.98 7.35
C ASN A 28 -4.10 -4.55 5.92
N ALA A 29 -5.37 -4.76 5.55
CA ALA A 29 -5.98 -4.21 4.36
C ALA A 29 -7.29 -3.51 4.71
N SER A 30 -7.64 -2.50 3.94
CA SER A 30 -8.92 -1.80 3.99
C SER A 30 -9.49 -1.56 2.61
N GLY A 31 -10.79 -1.25 2.56
CA GLY A 31 -11.52 -0.84 1.37
C GLY A 31 -12.46 0.32 1.68
N LEU A 32 -12.68 1.20 0.71
CA LEU A 32 -13.52 2.40 0.84
C LEU A 32 -14.80 2.28 0.02
N ALA A 33 -15.95 2.38 0.68
CA ALA A 33 -17.24 2.66 0.07
C ALA A 33 -17.40 4.19 -0.08
N ARG A 34 -16.80 4.77 -1.14
CA ARG A 34 -16.62 6.23 -1.30
C ARG A 34 -17.92 7.01 -1.27
N GLU A 35 -18.97 6.53 -1.95
CA GLU A 35 -20.28 7.19 -1.99
C GLU A 35 -20.95 7.27 -0.61
N GLN A 36 -20.62 6.34 0.29
CA GLN A 36 -21.16 6.26 1.64
C GLN A 36 -20.23 6.90 2.68
N GLY A 37 -18.99 7.23 2.30
CA GLY A 37 -17.97 7.73 3.22
C GLY A 37 -17.58 6.71 4.30
N LEU A 38 -17.64 5.40 3.97
CA LEU A 38 -17.38 4.32 4.92
C LEU A 38 -16.14 3.51 4.54
N VAL A 39 -15.30 3.21 5.52
CA VAL A 39 -14.11 2.37 5.39
C VAL A 39 -14.36 1.04 6.07
N VAL A 40 -14.05 -0.05 5.37
CA VAL A 40 -13.99 -1.40 5.95
C VAL A 40 -12.53 -1.75 6.17
N ILE A 41 -12.18 -2.16 7.39
CA ILE A 41 -10.78 -2.43 7.76
C ILE A 41 -10.67 -3.68 8.65
N LYS A 42 -9.51 -4.35 8.59
CA LYS A 42 -9.14 -5.45 9.48
C LYS A 42 -9.24 -5.04 10.95
N PRO A 43 -9.82 -5.90 11.83
CA PRO A 43 -9.76 -5.70 13.27
C PRO A 43 -8.34 -5.83 13.81
N SER A 44 -8.00 -5.06 14.83
CA SER A 44 -6.71 -5.09 15.51
C SER A 44 -6.51 -6.42 16.25
N GLY A 45 -5.33 -7.03 16.08
CA GLY A 45 -4.88 -8.18 16.87
C GLY A 45 -5.63 -9.50 16.62
N VAL A 46 -6.58 -9.56 15.69
CA VAL A 46 -7.29 -10.80 15.34
C VAL A 46 -6.42 -11.65 14.39
N PRO A 47 -6.17 -12.93 14.73
CA PRO A 47 -5.45 -13.84 13.84
C PRO A 47 -6.16 -14.02 12.49
N TYR A 48 -5.41 -14.09 11.42
CA TYR A 48 -5.94 -14.15 10.06
C TYR A 48 -6.82 -15.39 9.80
N ASP A 49 -6.47 -16.53 10.39
CA ASP A 49 -7.20 -17.80 10.27
C ASP A 49 -8.54 -17.82 11.02
N LYS A 50 -8.80 -16.81 11.84
CA LYS A 50 -10.05 -16.66 12.61
C LYS A 50 -10.95 -15.55 12.07
N MET A 51 -10.50 -14.77 11.08
CA MET A 51 -11.28 -13.68 10.54
C MET A 51 -12.37 -14.16 9.59
N THR A 52 -13.54 -13.56 9.73
CA THR A 52 -14.68 -13.68 8.81
C THR A 52 -15.10 -12.29 8.30
N PRO A 53 -15.90 -12.19 7.25
CA PRO A 53 -16.40 -10.88 6.78
C PRO A 53 -17.16 -10.11 7.87
N ALA A 54 -17.83 -10.80 8.79
CA ALA A 54 -18.59 -10.18 9.87
C ALA A 54 -17.72 -9.46 10.91
N GLU A 55 -16.45 -9.87 11.04
CA GLU A 55 -15.49 -9.26 11.97
C GLU A 55 -14.77 -8.05 11.40
N MET A 56 -14.87 -7.80 10.08
CA MET A 56 -14.33 -6.57 9.50
C MET A 56 -15.04 -5.36 10.11
N VAL A 57 -14.28 -4.40 10.60
CA VAL A 57 -14.81 -3.19 11.25
C VAL A 57 -15.19 -2.15 10.19
N ILE A 58 -16.34 -1.51 10.34
CA ILE A 58 -16.74 -0.38 9.51
C ILE A 58 -16.58 0.90 10.30
N THR A 59 -15.86 1.87 9.72
CA THR A 59 -15.68 3.22 10.27
C THR A 59 -16.14 4.27 9.27
N ASP A 60 -16.37 5.49 9.75
CA ASP A 60 -16.45 6.66 8.87
C ASP A 60 -15.03 7.20 8.54
N LEU A 61 -14.99 8.28 7.76
CA LEU A 61 -13.74 8.94 7.37
C LEU A 61 -13.12 9.79 8.49
N GLU A 62 -13.76 9.92 9.64
CA GLU A 62 -13.23 10.48 10.88
C GLU A 62 -12.69 9.40 11.83
N GLY A 63 -12.72 8.11 11.39
CA GLY A 63 -12.22 6.99 12.18
C GLY A 63 -13.16 6.48 13.26
N ARG A 64 -14.42 6.97 13.32
CA ARG A 64 -15.41 6.51 14.30
C ARG A 64 -16.03 5.20 13.84
N VAL A 65 -16.09 4.22 14.73
CA VAL A 65 -16.73 2.93 14.44
C VAL A 65 -18.22 3.11 14.22
N VAL A 66 -18.70 2.71 13.03
CA VAL A 66 -20.12 2.75 12.63
C VAL A 66 -20.77 1.38 12.83
N GLU A 67 -20.05 0.30 12.54
CA GLU A 67 -20.53 -1.06 12.71
C GLU A 67 -19.37 -2.01 13.05
N GLY A 68 -19.59 -2.88 14.01
CA GLY A 68 -18.64 -3.85 14.53
C GLY A 68 -18.42 -3.70 16.03
N ASN A 69 -17.99 -4.78 16.68
CA ASN A 69 -17.72 -4.81 18.11
C ASN A 69 -16.22 -4.86 18.43
N LEU A 70 -15.38 -4.97 17.40
CA LEU A 70 -13.94 -5.05 17.51
C LEU A 70 -13.32 -3.66 17.28
N ARG A 71 -12.11 -3.48 17.82
CA ARG A 71 -11.32 -2.28 17.52
C ARG A 71 -10.75 -2.40 16.10
N PRO A 72 -10.79 -1.34 15.28
CA PRO A 72 -10.11 -1.33 13.99
C PRO A 72 -8.58 -1.46 14.16
N SER A 73 -7.87 -1.77 13.06
CA SER A 73 -6.41 -1.69 13.03
C SER A 73 -5.91 -0.33 13.53
N SER A 74 -4.76 -0.31 14.22
CA SER A 74 -4.08 0.92 14.63
C SER A 74 -3.80 1.86 13.47
N ASP A 75 -3.50 1.32 12.29
CA ASP A 75 -3.19 2.08 11.10
C ASP A 75 -4.40 2.79 10.46
N LEU A 76 -5.60 2.69 11.05
CA LEU A 76 -6.81 3.32 10.50
C LEU A 76 -6.61 4.80 10.21
N ALA A 77 -5.94 5.56 11.09
CA ALA A 77 -5.73 6.98 10.89
C ALA A 77 -4.89 7.27 9.63
N THR A 78 -3.85 6.47 9.37
CA THR A 78 -3.09 6.53 8.12
C THR A 78 -3.98 6.25 6.91
N HIS A 79 -4.79 5.18 6.95
CA HIS A 79 -5.68 4.83 5.83
C HIS A 79 -6.70 5.92 5.53
N VAL A 80 -7.33 6.48 6.56
CA VAL A 80 -8.30 7.58 6.42
C VAL A 80 -7.66 8.82 5.80
N ALA A 81 -6.45 9.20 6.25
CA ALA A 81 -5.72 10.32 5.68
C ALA A 81 -5.46 10.13 4.17
N LEU A 82 -5.05 8.92 3.77
CA LEU A 82 -4.81 8.59 2.35
C LEU A 82 -6.11 8.57 1.53
N TYR A 83 -7.20 8.03 2.05
CA TYR A 83 -8.50 8.06 1.36
C TYR A 83 -9.04 9.48 1.16
N GLY A 84 -8.77 10.38 2.12
CA GLY A 84 -9.11 11.79 2.02
C GLY A 84 -8.27 12.53 0.97
N ALA A 85 -6.98 12.22 0.91
CA ALA A 85 -6.04 12.90 0.02
C ALA A 85 -6.05 12.36 -1.43
N PHE A 86 -6.37 11.07 -1.64
CA PHE A 86 -6.29 10.38 -2.93
C PHE A 86 -7.67 9.93 -3.43
N PRO A 87 -8.38 10.77 -4.20
CA PRO A 87 -9.74 10.42 -4.67
C PRO A 87 -9.80 9.19 -5.58
N SER A 88 -8.68 8.85 -6.25
CA SER A 88 -8.61 7.75 -7.23
C SER A 88 -8.47 6.36 -6.60
N ILE A 89 -8.14 6.26 -5.29
CA ILE A 89 -7.93 4.97 -4.62
C ILE A 89 -9.18 4.48 -3.90
N GLY A 90 -9.36 3.16 -3.82
CA GLY A 90 -10.48 2.50 -3.12
C GLY A 90 -10.03 1.40 -2.18
N GLY A 91 -8.75 1.02 -2.19
CA GLY A 91 -8.17 0.05 -1.27
C GLY A 91 -6.75 0.43 -0.85
N ILE A 92 -6.37 0.05 0.37
CA ILE A 92 -5.02 0.26 0.93
C ILE A 92 -4.59 -1.02 1.64
N VAL A 93 -3.30 -1.35 1.51
CA VAL A 93 -2.63 -2.44 2.22
C VAL A 93 -1.37 -1.92 2.86
N HIS A 94 -1.17 -2.26 4.13
CA HIS A 94 0.07 -2.09 4.86
C HIS A 94 0.61 -3.47 5.26
N THR A 95 1.91 -3.68 5.09
CA THR A 95 2.60 -4.91 5.51
C THR A 95 3.97 -4.59 6.10
N HIS A 96 4.55 -5.56 6.81
CA HIS A 96 5.97 -5.53 7.20
C HIS A 96 6.75 -6.59 6.41
N SER A 97 6.50 -6.65 5.11
CA SER A 97 7.17 -7.59 4.21
C SER A 97 8.67 -7.34 4.18
N PRO A 98 9.51 -8.40 4.22
CA PRO A 98 10.93 -8.26 4.61
C PRO A 98 11.76 -7.33 3.75
N HIS A 99 11.67 -7.43 2.42
CA HIS A 99 12.53 -6.65 1.54
C HIS A 99 12.09 -5.20 1.46
N ALA A 100 10.79 -4.93 1.28
CA ALA A 100 10.28 -3.56 1.25
C ALA A 100 10.52 -2.85 2.59
N THR A 101 10.34 -3.55 3.71
CA THR A 101 10.66 -3.02 5.04
C THR A 101 12.15 -2.72 5.19
N ALA A 102 13.04 -3.58 4.68
CA ALA A 102 14.48 -3.32 4.71
C ALA A 102 14.86 -2.04 3.95
N TRP A 103 14.24 -1.78 2.78
CA TRP A 103 14.43 -0.52 2.05
C TRP A 103 13.91 0.68 2.83
N ALA A 104 12.72 0.56 3.47
CA ALA A 104 12.16 1.60 4.33
C ALA A 104 13.08 1.94 5.52
N GLN A 105 13.62 0.92 6.19
CA GLN A 105 14.57 1.06 7.30
C GLN A 105 15.90 1.66 6.84
N ALA A 106 16.37 1.31 5.63
CA ALA A 106 17.56 1.90 5.02
C ALA A 106 17.34 3.35 4.56
N HIS A 107 16.12 3.87 4.63
CA HIS A 107 15.70 5.20 4.16
C HIS A 107 16.14 5.44 2.71
N ARG A 108 15.89 4.46 1.85
CA ARG A 108 16.24 4.51 0.42
C ARG A 108 15.02 4.16 -0.42
N GLU A 109 14.79 4.94 -1.47
CA GLU A 109 13.81 4.59 -2.51
C GLU A 109 14.26 3.33 -3.26
N ILE A 110 13.30 2.58 -3.83
CA ILE A 110 13.59 1.43 -4.68
C ILE A 110 13.70 1.91 -6.13
N PRO A 111 14.92 1.89 -6.73
CA PRO A 111 15.11 2.37 -8.10
C PRO A 111 14.43 1.46 -9.12
N CYS A 112 13.94 2.04 -10.22
CA CYS A 112 13.37 1.27 -11.33
C CYS A 112 14.48 0.67 -12.20
N PHE A 113 15.01 -0.49 -11.80
CA PHE A 113 16.09 -1.17 -12.54
C PHE A 113 15.61 -1.98 -13.74
N GLY A 114 14.32 -2.32 -13.82
CA GLY A 114 13.85 -3.24 -14.84
C GLY A 114 12.40 -3.05 -15.24
N THR A 115 12.02 -3.77 -16.29
CA THR A 115 10.71 -3.65 -16.93
C THR A 115 9.56 -4.16 -16.06
N THR A 116 9.81 -5.15 -15.19
CA THR A 116 8.79 -5.60 -14.21
C THR A 116 8.38 -4.46 -13.29
N HIS A 117 9.35 -3.67 -12.81
CA HIS A 117 9.08 -2.47 -12.02
C HIS A 117 8.29 -1.45 -12.83
N ALA A 118 8.75 -1.12 -14.04
CA ALA A 118 8.11 -0.15 -14.94
C ALA A 118 6.68 -0.54 -15.35
N ASP A 119 6.34 -1.82 -15.32
CA ASP A 119 4.98 -2.28 -15.61
C ASP A 119 3.96 -1.91 -14.50
N TYR A 120 4.40 -1.54 -13.30
CA TYR A 120 3.54 -1.24 -12.15
C TYR A 120 3.75 0.16 -11.57
N PHE A 121 4.97 0.69 -11.60
CA PHE A 121 5.34 1.98 -11.05
C PHE A 121 5.94 2.87 -12.14
N HIS A 122 5.41 4.06 -12.28
CA HIS A 122 5.96 5.08 -13.19
C HIS A 122 7.05 5.89 -12.49
N GLY A 123 8.18 5.26 -12.25
CA GLY A 123 9.32 5.80 -11.51
C GLY A 123 9.75 4.91 -10.34
N PRO A 124 10.62 5.40 -9.45
CA PRO A 124 11.03 4.67 -8.27
C PRO A 124 9.88 4.51 -7.26
N VAL A 125 9.96 3.51 -6.37
CA VAL A 125 9.11 3.49 -5.18
C VAL A 125 9.72 4.46 -4.16
N PRO A 126 9.04 5.58 -3.85
CA PRO A 126 9.63 6.62 -3.03
C PRO A 126 9.58 6.27 -1.54
N VAL A 127 10.42 6.95 -0.74
CA VAL A 127 10.46 6.83 0.72
C VAL A 127 10.10 8.17 1.36
N THR A 128 9.32 8.16 2.45
CA THR A 128 8.97 9.39 3.19
C THR A 128 10.18 9.96 3.91
N ARG A 129 10.07 11.21 4.38
CA ARG A 129 10.93 11.69 5.46
C ARG A 129 10.69 10.89 6.74
N HIS A 130 11.64 10.95 7.67
CA HIS A 130 11.37 10.52 9.04
C HIS A 130 10.34 11.45 9.70
N LEU A 131 9.51 10.89 10.58
CA LEU A 131 8.67 11.67 11.47
C LEU A 131 9.54 12.37 12.52
N THR A 132 9.12 13.56 12.94
CA THR A 132 9.74 14.25 14.08
C THR A 132 9.34 13.60 15.41
N ALA A 133 10.07 13.87 16.47
CA ALA A 133 9.72 13.38 17.80
C ALA A 133 8.31 13.84 18.23
N GLU A 134 7.94 15.10 17.92
CA GLU A 134 6.61 15.64 18.22
C GLU A 134 5.50 14.91 17.44
N GLU A 135 5.71 14.60 16.17
CA GLU A 135 4.77 13.82 15.35
C GLU A 135 4.59 12.40 15.89
N ILE A 136 5.68 11.78 16.35
CA ILE A 136 5.65 10.44 16.95
C ILE A 136 4.88 10.44 18.28
N ASP A 137 5.12 11.42 19.13
CA ASP A 137 4.52 11.49 20.46
C ASP A 137 3.05 11.92 20.44
N SER A 138 2.61 12.65 19.39
CA SER A 138 1.24 13.18 19.32
C SER A 138 0.25 12.21 18.67
N ASP A 139 0.46 11.88 17.40
CA ASP A 139 -0.42 11.01 16.60
C ASP A 139 0.42 10.30 15.51
N TYR A 140 1.08 9.23 15.89
CA TYR A 140 2.02 8.49 15.03
C TYR A 140 1.38 8.04 13.71
N GLU A 141 0.22 7.42 13.77
CA GLU A 141 -0.44 6.86 12.59
C GLU A 141 -1.04 7.97 11.70
N GLY A 142 -1.64 9.00 12.28
CA GLY A 142 -2.12 10.16 11.54
C GLY A 142 -0.99 10.91 10.85
N ASN A 143 0.11 11.17 11.56
CA ASN A 143 1.30 11.84 11.02
C ASN A 143 2.04 10.99 9.98
N THR A 144 1.97 9.67 10.08
CA THR A 144 2.42 8.77 9.00
C THR A 144 1.62 9.03 7.72
N GLY A 145 0.31 9.16 7.83
CA GLY A 145 -0.55 9.53 6.70
C GLY A 145 -0.18 10.89 6.10
N VAL A 146 0.06 11.90 6.95
CA VAL A 146 0.51 13.23 6.51
C VAL A 146 1.82 13.15 5.75
N ALA A 147 2.82 12.44 6.27
CA ALA A 147 4.13 12.30 5.62
C ALA A 147 4.03 11.60 4.24
N ILE A 148 3.13 10.61 4.10
CA ILE A 148 2.84 9.97 2.82
C ILE A 148 2.19 10.96 1.85
N VAL A 149 1.20 11.72 2.30
CA VAL A 149 0.51 12.73 1.47
C VAL A 149 1.48 13.82 1.00
N GLU A 150 2.36 14.30 1.89
CA GLU A 150 3.42 15.26 1.54
C GLU A 150 4.34 14.71 0.43
N LEU A 151 4.82 13.47 0.58
CA LEU A 151 5.68 12.79 -0.40
C LEU A 151 5.01 12.66 -1.76
N MET A 152 3.69 12.46 -1.76
CA MET A 152 2.91 12.22 -2.97
C MET A 152 2.43 13.50 -3.66
N GLN A 153 2.74 14.70 -3.12
CA GLN A 153 2.37 15.96 -3.77
C GLN A 153 2.91 16.03 -5.20
N GLY A 154 2.02 16.35 -6.15
CA GLY A 154 2.34 16.42 -7.58
C GLY A 154 2.52 15.06 -8.27
N ARG A 155 2.28 13.95 -7.61
CA ARG A 155 2.31 12.59 -8.18
C ARG A 155 0.88 12.06 -8.32
N GLU A 156 0.64 11.29 -9.40
CA GLU A 156 -0.62 10.55 -9.55
C GLU A 156 -0.56 9.27 -8.70
N PRO A 157 -1.46 9.10 -7.71
CA PRO A 157 -1.38 7.94 -6.80
C PRO A 157 -1.41 6.58 -7.51
N LEU A 158 -2.22 6.44 -8.56
CA LEU A 158 -2.29 5.18 -9.30
C LEU A 158 -1.11 4.96 -10.27
N ALA A 159 -0.29 5.99 -10.51
CA ALA A 159 0.96 5.83 -11.25
C ALA A 159 2.14 5.42 -10.34
N VAL A 160 2.05 5.74 -9.06
CA VAL A 160 2.99 5.32 -8.02
C VAL A 160 2.16 4.70 -6.88
N PRO A 161 1.68 3.45 -7.06
CA PRO A 161 0.66 2.87 -6.18
C PRO A 161 1.19 2.35 -4.84
N GLY A 162 2.30 2.87 -4.36
CA GLY A 162 2.88 2.52 -3.06
C GLY A 162 4.09 3.35 -2.71
N VAL A 163 4.37 3.41 -1.42
CA VAL A 163 5.49 4.16 -0.82
C VAL A 163 6.12 3.36 0.31
N LEU A 164 7.33 3.74 0.68
CA LEU A 164 8.01 3.28 1.88
C LEU A 164 7.90 4.36 2.96
N VAL A 165 7.51 4.00 4.16
CA VAL A 165 7.57 4.90 5.33
C VAL A 165 8.92 4.73 6.00
N ALA A 166 9.69 5.82 6.11
CA ALA A 166 11.04 5.81 6.67
C ALA A 166 11.10 5.18 8.07
N GLY A 167 11.97 4.19 8.24
CA GLY A 167 12.14 3.49 9.51
C GLY A 167 10.96 2.57 9.90
N HIS A 168 9.96 2.40 9.01
CA HIS A 168 8.78 1.59 9.27
C HIS A 168 8.61 0.50 8.21
N ALA A 169 7.75 0.72 7.19
CA ALA A 169 7.37 -0.34 6.26
C ALA A 169 6.56 0.23 5.06
N PRO A 170 6.19 -0.58 4.04
CA PRO A 170 5.44 -0.10 2.89
C PRO A 170 3.94 0.12 3.18
N PHE A 171 3.38 1.10 2.48
CA PHE A 171 1.95 1.26 2.24
C PHE A 171 1.68 1.19 0.73
N CYS A 172 0.71 0.38 0.33
CA CYS A 172 0.31 0.18 -1.06
C CYS A 172 -1.18 0.48 -1.22
N TRP A 173 -1.58 0.91 -2.41
CA TRP A 173 -2.98 1.20 -2.70
C TRP A 173 -3.38 0.83 -4.12
N GLY A 174 -4.68 0.82 -4.37
CA GLY A 174 -5.27 0.51 -5.65
C GLY A 174 -6.70 1.04 -5.74
N ARG A 175 -7.37 0.76 -6.86
CA ARG A 175 -8.79 1.11 -7.05
C ARG A 175 -9.70 0.30 -6.14
N THR A 176 -9.25 -0.89 -5.73
CA THR A 176 -9.95 -1.84 -4.86
C THR A 176 -8.97 -2.39 -3.82
N ALA A 177 -9.49 -3.06 -2.77
CA ALA A 177 -8.63 -3.73 -1.80
C ALA A 177 -7.83 -4.87 -2.44
N ALA A 178 -8.42 -5.57 -3.42
CA ALA A 178 -7.73 -6.60 -4.19
C ALA A 178 -6.56 -6.04 -5.01
N ASP A 179 -6.75 -4.89 -5.68
CA ASP A 179 -5.66 -4.20 -6.39
C ASP A 179 -4.52 -3.80 -5.44
N ALA A 180 -4.87 -3.25 -4.27
CA ALA A 180 -3.87 -2.87 -3.26
C ALA A 180 -3.06 -4.07 -2.77
N ALA A 181 -3.70 -5.22 -2.54
CA ALA A 181 -3.02 -6.46 -2.15
C ALA A 181 -2.10 -6.95 -3.29
N HIS A 182 -2.56 -6.89 -4.54
CA HIS A 182 -1.73 -7.23 -5.69
C HIS A 182 -0.48 -6.33 -5.78
N VAL A 183 -0.64 -5.02 -5.61
CA VAL A 183 0.47 -4.05 -5.61
C VAL A 183 1.45 -4.36 -4.47
N ALA A 184 0.98 -4.71 -3.27
CA ALA A 184 1.84 -5.05 -2.14
C ALA A 184 2.72 -6.28 -2.45
N VAL A 185 2.15 -7.31 -3.08
CA VAL A 185 2.91 -8.49 -3.53
C VAL A 185 3.96 -8.12 -4.55
N VAL A 186 3.60 -7.30 -5.53
CA VAL A 186 4.54 -6.83 -6.56
C VAL A 186 5.64 -5.98 -5.94
N LEU A 187 5.30 -5.04 -5.04
CA LEU A 187 6.29 -4.16 -4.39
C LEU A 187 7.33 -4.96 -3.62
N GLU A 188 6.92 -5.97 -2.86
CA GLU A 188 7.87 -6.85 -2.15
C GLU A 188 8.82 -7.58 -3.12
N GLN A 189 8.29 -8.09 -4.24
CA GLN A 189 9.11 -8.73 -5.26
C GLN A 189 10.08 -7.74 -5.93
N LEU A 190 9.65 -6.50 -6.20
CA LEU A 190 10.51 -5.44 -6.75
C LEU A 190 11.62 -5.06 -5.77
N ALA A 191 11.29 -4.98 -4.48
CA ALA A 191 12.26 -4.71 -3.42
C ALA A 191 13.35 -5.78 -3.35
N ALA A 192 12.97 -7.06 -3.41
CA ALA A 192 13.90 -8.18 -3.47
C ALA A 192 14.81 -8.11 -4.70
N MET A 193 14.23 -7.98 -5.91
CA MET A 193 14.99 -7.89 -7.15
C MET A 193 15.95 -6.70 -7.17
N ALA A 194 15.54 -5.53 -6.64
CA ALA A 194 16.39 -4.36 -6.58
C ALA A 194 17.59 -4.58 -5.63
N LEU A 195 17.37 -5.23 -4.49
CA LEU A 195 18.44 -5.60 -3.56
C LEU A 195 19.45 -6.53 -4.22
N GLU A 196 18.99 -7.59 -4.89
CA GLU A 196 19.84 -8.53 -5.62
C GLU A 196 20.57 -7.85 -6.78
N THR A 197 19.92 -6.95 -7.51
CA THR A 197 20.55 -6.18 -8.59
C THR A 197 21.74 -5.39 -8.09
N ILE A 198 21.60 -4.70 -6.95
CA ILE A 198 22.68 -3.91 -6.34
C ILE A 198 23.78 -4.85 -5.78
N ALA A 199 23.41 -6.01 -5.25
CA ALA A 199 24.39 -7.00 -4.78
C ALA A 199 25.22 -7.58 -5.93
N ILE A 200 24.63 -7.79 -7.11
CA ILE A 200 25.33 -8.25 -8.32
C ILE A 200 26.17 -7.13 -8.95
N ASN A 201 25.62 -5.94 -9.04
CA ASN A 201 26.28 -4.77 -9.61
C ASN A 201 25.96 -3.51 -8.77
N PRO A 202 26.85 -3.09 -7.85
CA PRO A 202 26.64 -1.90 -7.04
C PRO A 202 26.47 -0.59 -7.82
N ASP A 203 26.99 -0.55 -9.06
CA ASP A 203 26.92 0.61 -9.96
C ASP A 203 25.73 0.57 -10.93
N ALA A 204 24.79 -0.39 -10.76
CA ALA A 204 23.61 -0.51 -11.59
C ALA A 204 22.82 0.82 -11.62
N LYS A 205 22.38 1.20 -12.82
CA LYS A 205 21.59 2.40 -13.02
C LYS A 205 20.14 2.04 -13.33
N PRO A 206 19.16 2.89 -12.96
CA PRO A 206 17.79 2.73 -13.41
C PRO A 206 17.70 2.66 -14.94
N ILE A 207 16.63 2.01 -15.43
CA ILE A 207 16.34 2.00 -16.87
C ILE A 207 16.06 3.43 -17.38
N SER A 208 16.22 3.63 -18.69
CA SER A 208 15.95 4.95 -19.31
C SER A 208 14.46 5.31 -19.24
N ASP A 209 14.15 6.60 -19.25
CA ASP A 209 12.78 7.12 -19.31
C ASP A 209 12.01 6.58 -20.54
N ALA A 210 12.68 6.39 -21.65
CA ALA A 210 12.07 5.80 -22.84
C ALA A 210 11.59 4.36 -22.60
N GLN A 211 12.38 3.57 -21.87
CA GLN A 211 12.03 2.19 -21.52
C GLN A 211 10.97 2.16 -20.41
N LEU A 212 11.07 3.00 -19.39
CA LEU A 212 10.06 3.18 -18.36
C LEU A 212 8.70 3.51 -18.97
N ASN A 213 8.65 4.56 -19.80
CA ASN A 213 7.42 5.02 -20.44
C ASN A 213 6.83 3.93 -21.37
N LYS A 214 7.67 3.24 -22.15
CA LYS A 214 7.23 2.15 -23.03
C LYS A 214 6.52 1.05 -22.23
N HIS A 215 7.10 0.62 -21.10
CA HIS A 215 6.56 -0.46 -20.30
C HIS A 215 5.33 -0.02 -19.50
N TYR A 216 5.38 1.13 -18.87
CA TYR A 216 4.25 1.66 -18.10
C TYR A 216 3.00 1.85 -18.98
N PHE A 217 3.12 2.61 -20.08
CA PHE A 217 1.97 2.96 -20.89
C PHE A 217 1.40 1.83 -21.75
N ARG A 218 2.13 0.72 -21.95
CA ARG A 218 1.54 -0.48 -22.58
C ARG A 218 0.49 -1.16 -21.69
N LYS A 219 0.56 -0.96 -20.35
CA LYS A 219 -0.38 -1.53 -19.37
C LYS A 219 -1.39 -0.50 -18.85
N HIS A 220 -1.04 0.78 -18.88
CA HIS A 220 -1.81 1.85 -18.25
C HIS A 220 -2.16 2.93 -19.28
N GLY A 221 -3.36 3.54 -19.10
CA GLY A 221 -3.80 4.62 -19.93
C GLY A 221 -4.63 4.19 -21.15
N PRO A 222 -5.08 5.18 -21.97
CA PRO A 222 -6.08 4.94 -23.01
C PRO A 222 -5.58 4.13 -24.23
N LYS A 223 -4.28 3.90 -24.32
CA LYS A 223 -3.63 3.10 -25.39
C LYS A 223 -3.01 1.82 -24.85
N ALA A 224 -3.45 1.35 -23.69
CA ALA A 224 -2.97 0.08 -23.15
C ALA A 224 -3.27 -1.06 -24.11
N THR A 225 -2.27 -1.92 -24.35
CA THR A 225 -2.35 -3.05 -25.29
C THR A 225 -2.04 -4.38 -24.62
N TYR A 226 -1.78 -4.38 -23.32
CA TYR A 226 -1.42 -5.58 -22.57
C TYR A 226 -2.66 -6.18 -21.88
N GLY A 227 -2.77 -7.50 -21.98
CA GLY A 227 -3.86 -8.27 -21.39
C GLY A 227 -4.85 -8.80 -22.44
N GLN A 228 -5.85 -9.52 -21.97
CA GLN A 228 -6.97 -9.95 -22.80
C GLN A 228 -8.01 -8.81 -22.85
N SER A 229 -8.40 -8.44 -24.04
CA SER A 229 -9.46 -7.45 -24.29
C SER A 229 -10.83 -8.10 -24.20
#